data_0b3b1288c5437bae3f56caabfe5f6a7b
#
_entry.id   0b3b1288c5437bae3f56caabfe5f6a7b
#
_cell.length_a   1.000
_cell.length_b   1.000
_cell.length_c   1.000
_cell.angle_alpha   90.00
_cell.angle_beta   90.00
_cell.angle_gamma   90.00
#
_symmetry.space_group_name_H-M   'P 1'
#
loop_
_entity.id
_entity.type
_entity.pdbx_description
1 polymer ?
#
loop_
_entity_poly.entity_id
_entity_poly.type
_entity_poly.pdbx_seq_one_letter_code
_entity_poly.pdbx_strand_id
1 'polypeptide(L)'
;MSSILEVKNLHKSYQNFKAVDDISFHVNKGDIYGFLGPNGAGKSTTLRMILGLIKPDSGLIQLDGGRVDYSNKKYLNQIGALIERPDFYKNLSAYENLKILYSMSKLKDIRIIDDVLNEVDLLDRKKDKVGGYSQGMKQRLGIAQALMHQPSLIILDEPSNGLDPQGQADMRELILKINTERRITVVISSHILSEIEKISNRMIVINKGRKVAEGEVNQLMSSDSIKIQIKTDSHTAIENYCKTHQIPFTNENESYYLQWEEAKINELIKSLNSENISLYEVRQLKTLEEYFLNLTN
;
A
#
# COMPACT_ATOMS: atom_id res chain seq x y z
N MET A 1 -8.08 4.88 19.47
CA MET A 1 -6.63 4.68 19.26
C MET A 1 -5.99 6.05 19.02
N SER A 2 -4.74 6.28 19.44
CA SER A 2 -4.07 7.57 19.23
C SER A 2 -3.41 7.61 17.86
N SER A 3 -3.58 8.71 17.12
CA SER A 3 -2.92 8.93 15.83
C SER A 3 -1.41 9.12 16.02
N ILE A 4 -0.58 8.46 15.22
CA ILE A 4 0.86 8.70 15.14
C ILE A 4 1.21 9.68 14.03
N LEU A 5 0.48 9.65 12.92
CA LEU A 5 0.67 10.53 11.78
C LEU A 5 -0.67 11.14 11.38
N GLU A 6 -0.71 12.46 11.25
CA GLU A 6 -1.87 13.19 10.77
C GLU A 6 -1.46 14.14 9.65
N VAL A 7 -2.18 14.06 8.54
CA VAL A 7 -1.99 14.90 7.35
C VAL A 7 -3.28 15.62 7.05
N LYS A 8 -3.24 16.95 6.92
CA LYS A 8 -4.41 17.80 6.66
C LYS A 8 -4.18 18.72 5.47
N ASN A 9 -5.10 18.66 4.51
CA ASN A 9 -5.18 19.55 3.33
C ASN A 9 -3.82 19.75 2.66
N LEU A 10 -3.13 18.64 2.39
CA LEU A 10 -1.79 18.65 1.84
C LEU A 10 -1.83 18.95 0.34
N HIS A 11 -1.03 19.93 -0.10
CA HIS A 11 -0.92 20.32 -1.50
C HIS A 11 0.53 20.37 -1.96
N LYS A 12 0.76 19.93 -3.19
CA LYS A 12 2.03 20.07 -3.90
C LYS A 12 1.84 20.16 -5.40
N SER A 13 2.38 21.22 -5.99
CA SER A 13 2.37 21.42 -7.43
C SER A 13 3.80 21.54 -7.97
N TYR A 14 4.00 21.09 -9.19
CA TYR A 14 5.22 21.27 -9.97
C TYR A 14 4.83 21.94 -11.28
N GLN A 15 5.20 23.21 -11.43
CA GLN A 15 4.75 24.03 -12.56
C GLN A 15 3.21 23.97 -12.71
N ASN A 16 2.71 23.37 -13.78
CA ASN A 16 1.28 23.24 -14.07
C ASN A 16 0.67 21.91 -13.63
N PHE A 17 1.45 21.02 -13.00
CA PHE A 17 0.99 19.70 -12.55
C PHE A 17 0.78 19.66 -11.04
N LYS A 18 -0.44 19.40 -10.61
CA LYS A 18 -0.78 19.18 -9.20
C LYS A 18 -0.49 17.73 -8.84
N ALA A 19 0.67 17.49 -8.22
CA ALA A 19 1.07 16.15 -7.79
C ALA A 19 0.31 15.68 -6.55
N VAL A 20 -0.08 16.61 -5.67
CA VAL A 20 -0.92 16.38 -4.49
C VAL A 20 -1.89 17.54 -4.39
N ASP A 21 -3.19 17.24 -4.33
CA ASP A 21 -4.29 18.22 -4.35
C ASP A 21 -5.32 17.85 -3.27
N ASP A 22 -5.18 18.45 -2.10
CA ASP A 22 -6.05 18.31 -0.93
C ASP A 22 -6.08 16.88 -0.33
N ILE A 23 -4.90 16.31 -0.06
CA ILE A 23 -4.83 15.01 0.65
C ILE A 23 -4.88 15.21 2.16
N SER A 24 -5.85 14.55 2.80
CA SER A 24 -6.00 14.48 4.26
C SER A 24 -6.22 13.04 4.69
N PHE A 25 -5.47 12.56 5.68
CA PHE A 25 -5.60 11.22 6.27
C PHE A 25 -4.92 11.14 7.63
N HIS A 26 -5.16 10.03 8.35
CA HIS A 26 -4.48 9.77 9.62
C HIS A 26 -4.11 8.29 9.76
N VAL A 27 -3.01 8.03 10.44
CA VAL A 27 -2.50 6.69 10.76
C VAL A 27 -2.47 6.52 12.27
N ASN A 28 -3.06 5.45 12.78
CA ASN A 28 -3.05 5.15 14.21
C ASN A 28 -1.80 4.36 14.61
N LYS A 29 -1.42 4.43 15.88
CA LYS A 29 -0.32 3.62 16.41
C LYS A 29 -0.65 2.13 16.26
N GLY A 30 0.30 1.37 15.70
CA GLY A 30 0.17 -0.05 15.43
C GLY A 30 -0.51 -0.42 14.12
N ASP A 31 -1.01 0.55 13.33
CA ASP A 31 -1.54 0.27 12.01
C ASP A 31 -0.45 -0.26 11.06
N ILE A 32 -0.85 -1.13 10.14
CA ILE A 32 -0.22 -1.27 8.83
C ILE A 32 -1.14 -0.53 7.85
N TYR A 33 -0.76 0.68 7.50
CA TYR A 33 -1.57 1.58 6.69
C TYR A 33 -1.16 1.54 5.23
N GLY A 34 -2.05 1.05 4.38
CA GLY A 34 -1.86 0.96 2.93
C GLY A 34 -2.04 2.30 2.24
N PHE A 35 -1.10 2.69 1.39
CA PHE A 35 -1.16 3.87 0.55
C PHE A 35 -1.27 3.44 -0.91
N LEU A 36 -2.49 3.23 -1.40
CA LEU A 36 -2.80 2.62 -2.70
C LEU A 36 -3.06 3.67 -3.77
N GLY A 37 -2.56 3.44 -4.97
CA GLY A 37 -2.85 4.28 -6.14
C GLY A 37 -2.00 3.92 -7.34
N PRO A 38 -2.43 4.26 -8.57
CA PRO A 38 -1.65 4.02 -9.78
C PRO A 38 -0.32 4.81 -9.78
N ASN A 39 0.55 4.50 -10.73
CA ASN A 39 1.76 5.28 -10.94
C ASN A 39 1.41 6.73 -11.28
N GLY A 40 2.11 7.68 -10.66
CA GLY A 40 1.80 9.11 -10.81
C GLY A 40 0.63 9.63 -9.97
N ALA A 41 -0.02 8.79 -9.14
CA ALA A 41 -1.14 9.22 -8.28
C ALA A 41 -0.75 10.19 -7.16
N GLY A 42 0.55 10.40 -6.89
CA GLY A 42 1.03 11.28 -5.83
C GLY A 42 1.55 10.56 -4.59
N LYS A 43 1.61 9.21 -4.58
CA LYS A 43 2.08 8.39 -3.44
C LYS A 43 3.45 8.83 -2.93
N SER A 44 4.49 8.64 -3.74
CA SER A 44 5.88 8.95 -3.36
C SER A 44 6.07 10.44 -3.04
N THR A 45 5.36 11.35 -3.72
CA THR A 45 5.40 12.79 -3.40
C THR A 45 4.87 13.06 -1.99
N THR A 46 3.75 12.42 -1.62
CA THR A 46 3.17 12.55 -0.27
C THR A 46 4.12 11.99 0.78
N LEU A 47 4.67 10.78 0.56
CA LEU A 47 5.62 10.16 1.49
C LEU A 47 6.90 11.00 1.64
N ARG A 48 7.43 11.57 0.54
CA ARG A 48 8.59 12.47 0.59
C ARG A 48 8.30 13.77 1.34
N MET A 49 7.07 14.29 1.29
CA MET A 49 6.69 15.44 2.10
C MET A 49 6.65 15.12 3.59
N ILE A 50 6.14 13.93 3.97
CA ILE A 50 6.16 13.46 5.37
C ILE A 50 7.60 13.33 5.87
N LEU A 51 8.51 12.85 5.04
CA LEU A 51 9.93 12.72 5.36
C LEU A 51 10.73 14.03 5.27
N GLY A 52 10.08 15.15 4.94
CA GLY A 52 10.77 16.44 4.81
C GLY A 52 11.78 16.50 3.67
N LEU A 53 11.70 15.60 2.70
CA LEU A 53 12.50 15.59 1.47
C LEU A 53 11.95 16.61 0.47
N ILE A 54 10.64 16.86 0.52
CA ILE A 54 9.95 17.85 -0.29
C ILE A 54 9.12 18.72 0.66
N LYS A 55 9.20 20.04 0.51
CA LYS A 55 8.34 20.96 1.25
C LYS A 55 6.98 21.05 0.54
N PRO A 56 5.85 20.86 1.25
CA PRO A 56 4.52 21.11 0.70
C PRO A 56 4.32 22.59 0.38
N ASP A 57 3.42 22.87 -0.54
CA ASP A 57 3.02 24.24 -0.87
C ASP A 57 2.04 24.78 0.20
N SER A 58 1.15 23.89 0.70
CA SER A 58 0.27 24.17 1.84
C SER A 58 -0.15 22.86 2.53
N GLY A 59 -0.84 23.01 3.67
CA GLY A 59 -1.30 21.90 4.49
C GLY A 59 -0.47 21.71 5.77
N LEU A 60 -0.83 20.69 6.54
CA LEU A 60 -0.23 20.38 7.83
C LEU A 60 0.12 18.91 7.90
N ILE A 61 1.32 18.61 8.40
CA ILE A 61 1.74 17.26 8.79
C ILE A 61 2.11 17.30 10.27
N GLN A 62 1.55 16.35 11.03
CA GLN A 62 1.86 16.16 12.44
C GLN A 62 2.32 14.72 12.67
N LEU A 63 3.35 14.57 13.50
CA LEU A 63 3.86 13.27 13.95
C LEU A 63 3.79 13.23 15.47
N ASP A 64 3.12 12.23 16.02
CA ASP A 64 2.88 12.05 17.46
C ASP A 64 2.41 13.34 18.16
N GLY A 65 1.48 14.06 17.53
CA GLY A 65 0.93 15.35 17.98
C GLY A 65 1.83 16.58 17.72
N GLY A 66 3.09 16.39 17.34
CA GLY A 66 4.02 17.47 17.01
C GLY A 66 3.95 17.86 15.53
N ARG A 67 3.89 19.16 15.23
CA ARG A 67 3.96 19.65 13.84
C ARG A 67 5.33 19.36 13.23
N VAL A 68 5.35 18.82 12.01
CA VAL A 68 6.57 18.63 11.24
C VAL A 68 7.17 19.98 10.88
N ASP A 69 8.39 20.20 11.37
CA ASP A 69 9.17 21.41 11.09
C ASP A 69 10.27 21.08 10.06
N TYR A 70 10.12 21.60 8.85
CA TYR A 70 11.06 21.38 7.75
C TYR A 70 12.43 22.03 7.99
N SER A 71 12.55 22.99 8.91
CA SER A 71 13.82 23.59 9.33
C SER A 71 14.56 22.75 10.38
N ASN A 72 13.83 21.97 11.18
CA ASN A 72 14.37 21.13 12.25
C ASN A 72 13.88 19.69 12.12
N LYS A 73 14.67 18.86 11.48
CA LYS A 73 14.32 17.47 11.14
C LYS A 73 14.43 16.48 12.32
N LYS A 74 14.36 16.92 13.58
CA LYS A 74 14.44 16.04 14.77
C LYS A 74 13.34 14.97 14.78
N TYR A 75 12.17 15.27 14.22
CA TYR A 75 11.07 14.31 14.11
C TYR A 75 11.45 13.06 13.30
N LEU A 76 12.43 13.14 12.39
CA LEU A 76 12.92 11.99 11.63
C LEU A 76 13.58 10.91 12.50
N ASN A 77 13.99 11.23 13.73
CA ASN A 77 14.47 10.22 14.68
C ASN A 77 13.39 9.20 15.05
N GLN A 78 12.11 9.49 14.78
CA GLN A 78 10.98 8.60 15.05
C GLN A 78 10.53 7.84 13.80
N ILE A 79 11.11 8.14 12.63
CA ILE A 79 10.70 7.57 11.34
C ILE A 79 11.83 6.79 10.71
N GLY A 80 11.64 5.49 10.48
CA GLY A 80 12.43 4.71 9.54
C GLY A 80 11.84 4.82 8.14
N ALA A 81 12.66 4.88 7.10
CA ALA A 81 12.12 4.97 5.75
C ALA A 81 12.93 4.16 4.74
N LEU A 82 12.22 3.55 3.83
CA LEU A 82 12.73 2.98 2.60
C LEU A 82 11.95 3.60 1.44
N ILE A 83 12.58 4.58 0.76
CA ILE A 83 11.99 5.29 -0.38
C ILE A 83 12.75 4.88 -1.62
N GLU A 84 12.03 4.34 -2.60
CA GLU A 84 12.60 3.79 -3.83
C GLU A 84 13.55 2.60 -3.57
N ARG A 85 14.47 2.36 -4.50
CA ARG A 85 15.45 1.26 -4.35
C ARG A 85 16.56 1.68 -3.41
N PRO A 86 16.91 0.85 -2.42
CA PRO A 86 18.04 1.16 -1.56
C PRO A 86 19.33 1.12 -2.36
N ASP A 87 20.14 2.16 -2.24
CA ASP A 87 21.46 2.24 -2.86
C ASP A 87 22.55 2.05 -1.79
N PHE A 88 23.29 0.96 -1.94
CA PHE A 88 24.36 0.57 -1.03
C PHE A 88 25.71 0.55 -1.76
N TYR A 89 26.79 0.68 -0.99
CA TYR A 89 28.14 0.45 -1.49
C TYR A 89 28.32 -1.02 -1.85
N LYS A 90 28.25 -1.34 -3.14
CA LYS A 90 28.24 -2.71 -3.67
C LYS A 90 29.50 -3.53 -3.33
N ASN A 91 30.64 -2.85 -3.16
CA ASN A 91 31.93 -3.47 -2.81
C ASN A 91 32.08 -3.76 -1.32
N LEU A 92 31.21 -3.22 -0.47
CA LEU A 92 31.16 -3.43 0.96
C LEU A 92 30.16 -4.53 1.31
N SER A 93 30.37 -5.16 2.46
CA SER A 93 29.41 -6.11 3.04
C SER A 93 28.17 -5.41 3.59
N ALA A 94 27.12 -6.18 3.91
CA ALA A 94 25.92 -5.65 4.57
C ALA A 94 26.28 -5.01 5.92
N TYR A 95 27.11 -5.68 6.72
CA TYR A 95 27.58 -5.16 7.99
C TYR A 95 28.32 -3.82 7.84
N GLU A 96 29.26 -3.73 6.87
CA GLU A 96 30.02 -2.50 6.63
C GLU A 96 29.12 -1.35 6.16
N ASN A 97 28.14 -1.61 5.30
CA ASN A 97 27.16 -0.61 4.89
C ASN A 97 26.39 -0.05 6.09
N LEU A 98 25.86 -0.91 6.95
CA LEU A 98 25.15 -0.47 8.16
C LEU A 98 26.09 0.21 9.17
N LYS A 99 27.35 -0.22 9.27
CA LYS A 99 28.35 0.39 10.14
C LYS A 99 28.67 1.84 9.74
N ILE A 100 28.68 2.17 8.45
CA ILE A 100 28.82 3.55 7.99
C ILE A 100 27.70 4.41 8.56
N LEU A 101 26.45 3.96 8.43
CA LEU A 101 25.28 4.68 8.95
C LEU A 101 25.27 4.77 10.47
N TYR A 102 25.68 3.68 11.13
CA TYR A 102 25.88 3.67 12.58
C TYR A 102 26.87 4.76 13.01
N SER A 103 28.01 4.90 12.33
CA SER A 103 29.03 5.90 12.67
C SER A 103 28.55 7.35 12.49
N MET A 104 27.55 7.58 11.63
CA MET A 104 26.92 8.89 11.42
C MET A 104 25.76 9.15 12.39
N SER A 105 25.29 8.14 13.10
CA SER A 105 24.20 8.21 14.05
C SER A 105 24.68 8.54 15.46
N LYS A 106 23.72 8.76 16.38
CA LYS A 106 23.99 8.92 17.81
C LYS A 106 23.85 7.59 18.58
N LEU A 107 23.75 6.47 17.90
CA LEU A 107 23.62 5.15 18.49
C LEU A 107 24.90 4.81 19.28
N LYS A 108 24.73 4.16 20.44
CA LYS A 108 25.85 3.85 21.33
C LYS A 108 26.25 2.37 21.30
N ASP A 109 25.31 1.49 20.91
CA ASP A 109 25.52 0.05 20.92
C ASP A 109 25.61 -0.47 19.49
N ILE A 110 26.81 -0.92 19.09
CA ILE A 110 27.07 -1.45 17.75
C ILE A 110 26.37 -2.78 17.49
N ARG A 111 25.95 -3.50 18.55
CA ARG A 111 25.23 -4.78 18.43
C ARG A 111 23.92 -4.63 17.67
N ILE A 112 23.35 -3.41 17.66
CA ILE A 112 22.15 -3.09 16.87
C ILE A 112 22.27 -3.50 15.40
N ILE A 113 23.50 -3.50 14.82
CA ILE A 113 23.72 -3.91 13.44
C ILE A 113 23.42 -5.40 13.28
N ASP A 114 23.92 -6.24 14.19
CA ASP A 114 23.66 -7.68 14.14
C ASP A 114 22.17 -7.96 14.45
N ASP A 115 21.59 -7.24 15.39
CA ASP A 115 20.16 -7.38 15.76
C ASP A 115 19.25 -7.11 14.57
N VAL A 116 19.43 -5.98 13.87
CA VAL A 116 18.57 -5.66 12.70
C VAL A 116 18.86 -6.57 11.50
N LEU A 117 20.10 -7.05 11.33
CA LEU A 117 20.41 -8.03 10.28
C LEU A 117 19.76 -9.39 10.57
N ASN A 118 19.71 -9.80 11.83
CA ASN A 118 19.01 -11.01 12.24
C ASN A 118 17.49 -10.88 11.99
N GLU A 119 16.91 -9.74 12.30
CA GLU A 119 15.47 -9.49 12.14
C GLU A 119 15.00 -9.57 10.70
N VAL A 120 15.87 -9.18 9.75
CA VAL A 120 15.57 -9.25 8.32
C VAL A 120 16.13 -10.51 7.64
N ASP A 121 16.56 -11.51 8.41
CA ASP A 121 17.12 -12.78 7.93
C ASP A 121 18.38 -12.61 7.04
N LEU A 122 19.27 -11.68 7.41
CA LEU A 122 20.53 -11.42 6.71
C LEU A 122 21.77 -11.61 7.58
N LEU A 123 21.63 -12.08 8.83
CA LEU A 123 22.76 -12.21 9.76
C LEU A 123 23.85 -13.16 9.22
N ASP A 124 23.48 -14.31 8.67
CA ASP A 124 24.41 -15.30 8.13
C ASP A 124 25.16 -14.80 6.89
N ARG A 125 24.56 -13.82 6.21
CA ARG A 125 25.10 -13.21 5.00
C ARG A 125 25.78 -11.86 5.26
N LYS A 126 25.91 -11.44 6.53
CA LYS A 126 26.36 -10.08 6.90
C LYS A 126 27.74 -9.69 6.38
N LYS A 127 28.61 -10.69 6.09
CA LYS A 127 29.97 -10.49 5.56
C LYS A 127 30.03 -10.49 4.04
N ASP A 128 28.96 -10.90 3.36
CA ASP A 128 28.91 -10.96 1.90
C ASP A 128 28.77 -9.56 1.32
N LYS A 129 29.46 -9.31 0.20
CA LYS A 129 29.37 -8.03 -0.52
C LYS A 129 27.97 -7.82 -1.05
N VAL A 130 27.40 -6.62 -0.82
CA VAL A 130 26.03 -6.27 -1.25
C VAL A 130 25.87 -6.29 -2.78
N GLY A 131 26.98 -6.18 -3.53
CA GLY A 131 26.95 -6.35 -4.99
C GLY A 131 26.41 -7.71 -5.44
N GLY A 132 26.63 -8.77 -4.65
CA GLY A 132 26.11 -10.13 -4.90
C GLY A 132 24.71 -10.41 -4.35
N TYR A 133 24.08 -9.45 -3.69
CA TYR A 133 22.73 -9.63 -3.13
C TYR A 133 21.65 -9.61 -4.21
N SER A 134 20.64 -10.48 -4.05
CA SER A 134 19.40 -10.40 -4.82
C SER A 134 18.67 -9.08 -4.53
N GLN A 135 17.68 -8.75 -5.34
CA GLN A 135 16.86 -7.55 -5.09
C GLN A 135 16.13 -7.65 -3.75
N GLY A 136 15.55 -8.80 -3.41
CA GLY A 136 14.91 -9.03 -2.12
C GLY A 136 15.87 -8.86 -0.94
N MET A 137 17.10 -9.37 -1.02
CA MET A 137 18.11 -9.16 0.00
C MET A 137 18.49 -7.68 0.17
N LYS A 138 18.56 -6.91 -0.93
CA LYS A 138 18.80 -5.46 -0.86
C LYS A 138 17.62 -4.73 -0.22
N GLN A 139 16.37 -5.09 -0.53
CA GLN A 139 15.19 -4.53 0.11
C GLN A 139 15.16 -4.85 1.62
N ARG A 140 15.45 -6.09 2.01
CA ARG A 140 15.58 -6.49 3.43
C ARG A 140 16.67 -5.67 4.14
N LEU A 141 17.83 -5.47 3.52
CA LEU A 141 18.90 -4.62 4.06
C LEU A 141 18.46 -3.16 4.21
N GLY A 142 17.64 -2.62 3.27
CA GLY A 142 17.03 -1.29 3.38
C GLY A 142 16.08 -1.19 4.57
N ILE A 143 15.30 -2.24 4.84
CA ILE A 143 14.45 -2.31 6.04
C ILE A 143 15.33 -2.37 7.31
N ALA A 144 16.40 -3.19 7.32
CA ALA A 144 17.34 -3.22 8.45
C ALA A 144 17.92 -1.83 8.75
N GLN A 145 18.30 -1.08 7.72
CA GLN A 145 18.76 0.30 7.84
C GLN A 145 17.68 1.19 8.48
N ALA A 146 16.43 1.07 8.03
CA ALA A 146 15.30 1.85 8.56
C ALA A 146 15.00 1.52 10.03
N LEU A 147 15.31 0.31 10.50
CA LEU A 147 15.09 -0.16 11.87
C LEU A 147 16.18 0.24 12.87
N MET A 148 17.40 0.58 12.41
CA MET A 148 18.58 0.77 13.27
C MET A 148 18.38 1.74 14.43
N HIS A 149 17.65 2.82 14.21
CA HIS A 149 17.41 3.87 15.24
C HIS A 149 16.11 3.67 16.03
N GLN A 150 15.52 2.46 15.95
CA GLN A 150 14.32 2.04 16.68
C GLN A 150 13.14 3.02 16.52
N PRO A 151 12.69 3.24 15.29
CA PRO A 151 11.62 4.18 15.00
C PRO A 151 10.26 3.69 15.53
N SER A 152 9.33 4.61 15.78
CA SER A 152 7.92 4.28 16.07
C SER A 152 7.04 4.16 14.82
N LEU A 153 7.52 4.68 13.69
CA LEU A 153 6.88 4.65 12.38
C LEU A 153 7.88 4.24 11.31
N ILE A 154 7.49 3.32 10.44
CA ILE A 154 8.26 2.98 9.23
C ILE A 154 7.44 3.33 8.00
N ILE A 155 8.09 3.95 7.01
CA ILE A 155 7.51 4.29 5.71
C ILE A 155 8.25 3.49 4.64
N LEU A 156 7.50 2.65 3.90
CA LEU A 156 8.00 1.78 2.85
C LEU A 156 7.34 2.15 1.52
N ASP A 157 8.11 2.70 0.59
CA ASP A 157 7.60 3.07 -0.74
C ASP A 157 7.86 1.92 -1.72
N GLU A 158 6.78 1.20 -2.08
CA GLU A 158 6.77 0.06 -3.00
C GLU A 158 7.83 -1.03 -2.67
N PRO A 159 7.89 -1.56 -1.43
CA PRO A 159 8.98 -2.45 -0.99
C PRO A 159 9.02 -3.79 -1.71
N SER A 160 7.91 -4.24 -2.30
CA SER A 160 7.80 -5.50 -3.06
C SER A 160 8.04 -5.33 -4.56
N ASN A 161 8.26 -4.10 -5.04
CA ASN A 161 8.38 -3.82 -6.47
C ASN A 161 9.60 -4.53 -7.08
N GLY A 162 9.33 -5.31 -8.15
CA GLY A 162 10.35 -6.06 -8.89
C GLY A 162 10.84 -7.32 -8.18
N LEU A 163 10.15 -7.79 -7.14
CA LEU A 163 10.34 -9.11 -6.56
C LEU A 163 9.47 -10.14 -7.29
N ASP A 164 9.93 -11.37 -7.31
CA ASP A 164 9.13 -12.51 -7.72
C ASP A 164 8.02 -12.82 -6.70
N PRO A 165 7.03 -13.66 -7.02
CA PRO A 165 5.90 -13.94 -6.12
C PRO A 165 6.32 -14.46 -4.74
N GLN A 166 7.39 -15.27 -4.66
CA GLN A 166 7.92 -15.75 -3.38
C GLN A 166 8.55 -14.61 -2.59
N GLY A 167 9.39 -13.78 -3.22
CA GLY A 167 10.00 -12.62 -2.57
C GLY A 167 8.96 -11.59 -2.09
N GLN A 168 7.83 -11.43 -2.80
CA GLN A 168 6.71 -10.61 -2.34
C GLN A 168 6.05 -11.21 -1.08
N ALA A 169 5.85 -12.54 -1.05
CA ALA A 169 5.32 -13.22 0.13
C ALA A 169 6.25 -13.07 1.34
N ASP A 170 7.55 -13.32 1.15
CA ASP A 170 8.56 -13.18 2.20
C ASP A 170 8.66 -11.75 2.73
N MET A 171 8.56 -10.74 1.85
CA MET A 171 8.56 -9.33 2.23
C MET A 171 7.34 -8.98 3.08
N ARG A 172 6.19 -9.51 2.74
CA ARG A 172 4.95 -9.33 3.51
C ARG A 172 5.07 -9.93 4.90
N GLU A 173 5.56 -11.17 5.01
CA GLU A 173 5.78 -11.83 6.31
C GLU A 173 6.75 -11.03 7.18
N LEU A 174 7.84 -10.52 6.60
CA LEU A 174 8.79 -9.67 7.31
C LEU A 174 8.12 -8.41 7.87
N ILE A 175 7.31 -7.71 7.06
CA ILE A 175 6.64 -6.48 7.50
C ILE A 175 5.61 -6.78 8.61
N LEU A 176 4.84 -7.86 8.48
CA LEU A 176 3.90 -8.31 9.52
C LEU A 176 4.64 -8.64 10.83
N LYS A 177 5.75 -9.36 10.76
CA LYS A 177 6.60 -9.69 11.90
C LYS A 177 7.10 -8.43 12.62
N ILE A 178 7.68 -7.48 11.87
CA ILE A 178 8.17 -6.20 12.42
C ILE A 178 7.05 -5.42 13.12
N ASN A 179 5.88 -5.31 12.50
CA ASN A 179 4.73 -4.61 13.09
C ASN A 179 4.29 -5.29 14.40
N THR A 180 4.16 -6.62 14.41
CA THR A 180 3.63 -7.37 15.56
C THR A 180 4.64 -7.43 16.71
N GLU A 181 5.90 -7.80 16.44
CA GLU A 181 6.92 -8.03 17.48
C GLU A 181 7.43 -6.71 18.09
N ARG A 182 7.65 -5.68 17.27
CA ARG A 182 8.14 -4.37 17.73
C ARG A 182 7.04 -3.36 18.00
N ARG A 183 5.78 -3.65 17.66
CA ARG A 183 4.64 -2.72 17.72
C ARG A 183 4.90 -1.41 16.95
N ILE A 184 5.68 -1.50 15.86
CA ILE A 184 5.98 -0.37 14.99
C ILE A 184 4.80 -0.14 14.06
N THR A 185 4.38 1.11 13.90
CA THR A 185 3.41 1.50 12.88
C THR A 185 4.07 1.47 11.50
N VAL A 186 3.37 0.97 10.50
CA VAL A 186 3.90 0.87 9.13
C VAL A 186 3.00 1.64 8.17
N VAL A 187 3.58 2.47 7.33
CA VAL A 187 2.93 3.02 6.14
C VAL A 187 3.59 2.37 4.93
N ILE A 188 2.82 1.69 4.11
CA ILE A 188 3.30 0.98 2.93
C ILE A 188 2.58 1.47 1.68
N SER A 189 3.32 1.90 0.66
CA SER A 189 2.73 2.21 -0.63
C SER A 189 2.77 1.01 -1.57
N SER A 190 1.73 0.87 -2.39
CA SER A 190 1.69 -0.06 -3.52
C SER A 190 0.78 0.48 -4.62
N HIS A 191 1.01 0.03 -5.84
CA HIS A 191 0.08 0.19 -6.95
C HIS A 191 -0.75 -1.08 -7.19
N ILE A 192 -0.59 -2.11 -6.35
CA ILE A 192 -1.27 -3.40 -6.44
C ILE A 192 -2.21 -3.56 -5.25
N LEU A 193 -3.52 -3.58 -5.51
CA LEU A 193 -4.56 -3.69 -4.49
C LEU A 193 -4.41 -4.98 -3.66
N SER A 194 -4.18 -6.11 -4.31
CA SER A 194 -4.08 -7.41 -3.63
C SER A 194 -2.86 -7.54 -2.69
N GLU A 195 -1.84 -6.70 -2.83
CA GLU A 195 -0.75 -6.60 -1.86
C GLU A 195 -1.21 -5.89 -0.59
N ILE A 196 -1.87 -4.72 -0.76
CA ILE A 196 -2.37 -3.93 0.36
C ILE A 196 -3.46 -4.68 1.13
N GLU A 197 -4.38 -5.35 0.43
CA GLU A 197 -5.43 -6.16 1.02
C GLU A 197 -4.89 -7.24 1.97
N LYS A 198 -3.77 -7.87 1.61
CA LYS A 198 -3.18 -8.99 2.38
C LYS A 198 -2.38 -8.56 3.61
N ILE A 199 -1.98 -7.30 3.71
CA ILE A 199 -1.05 -6.86 4.76
C ILE A 199 -1.62 -5.74 5.63
N SER A 200 -2.47 -4.87 5.08
CA SER A 200 -2.90 -3.65 5.76
C SER A 200 -4.23 -3.86 6.50
N ASN A 201 -4.36 -3.23 7.66
CA ASN A 201 -5.65 -3.16 8.37
C ASN A 201 -6.47 -1.94 7.94
N ARG A 202 -5.80 -0.85 7.55
CA ARG A 202 -6.44 0.38 7.02
C ARG A 202 -5.72 0.84 5.76
N MET A 203 -6.40 1.54 4.89
CA MET A 203 -5.80 2.09 3.68
C MET A 203 -6.43 3.39 3.22
N ILE A 204 -5.67 4.13 2.44
CA ILE A 204 -6.14 5.23 1.60
C ILE A 204 -5.91 4.86 0.13
N VAL A 205 -6.89 5.19 -0.70
CA VAL A 205 -6.79 5.10 -2.16
C VAL A 205 -6.67 6.50 -2.71
N ILE A 206 -5.63 6.75 -3.49
CA ILE A 206 -5.41 8.04 -4.14
C ILE A 206 -5.33 7.91 -5.66
N ASN A 207 -5.81 8.92 -6.36
CA ASN A 207 -5.67 9.05 -7.81
C ASN A 207 -5.52 10.53 -8.19
N LYS A 208 -4.60 10.82 -9.14
CA LYS A 208 -4.36 12.18 -9.66
C LYS A 208 -4.20 13.23 -8.55
N GLY A 209 -3.46 12.86 -7.50
CA GLY A 209 -3.19 13.73 -6.37
C GLY A 209 -4.31 13.89 -5.35
N ARG A 210 -5.44 13.21 -5.49
CA ARG A 210 -6.61 13.33 -4.61
C ARG A 210 -6.95 12.03 -3.91
N LYS A 211 -7.50 12.15 -2.69
CA LYS A 211 -8.06 11.02 -1.97
C LYS A 211 -9.37 10.58 -2.62
N VAL A 212 -9.45 9.28 -2.88
CA VAL A 212 -10.64 8.62 -3.45
C VAL A 212 -11.44 7.93 -2.37
N ALA A 213 -10.75 7.14 -1.53
CA ALA A 213 -11.35 6.41 -0.43
C ALA A 213 -10.36 6.32 0.73
N GLU A 214 -10.86 6.14 1.95
CA GLU A 214 -10.06 5.86 3.15
C GLU A 214 -10.91 5.08 4.15
N GLY A 215 -10.36 4.05 4.77
CA GLY A 215 -11.06 3.26 5.76
C GLY A 215 -10.34 1.98 6.17
N GLU A 216 -11.01 1.14 6.92
CA GLU A 216 -10.57 -0.22 7.18
C GLU A 216 -10.62 -1.05 5.90
N VAL A 217 -9.57 -1.84 5.64
CA VAL A 217 -9.47 -2.64 4.41
C VAL A 217 -10.69 -3.54 4.27
N ASN A 218 -11.08 -4.25 5.33
CA ASN A 218 -12.23 -5.13 5.30
C ASN A 218 -13.53 -4.40 4.94
N GLN A 219 -13.74 -3.17 5.44
CA GLN A 219 -14.93 -2.37 5.13
C GLN A 219 -14.93 -1.86 3.70
N LEU A 220 -13.76 -1.43 3.20
CA LEU A 220 -13.62 -0.95 1.82
C LEU A 220 -13.73 -2.09 0.80
N MET A 221 -13.37 -3.31 1.20
CA MET A 221 -13.44 -4.52 0.37
C MET A 221 -14.79 -5.24 0.50
N SER A 222 -15.48 -5.12 1.65
CA SER A 222 -16.84 -5.63 1.85
C SER A 222 -17.85 -4.57 1.42
N SER A 223 -18.25 -4.58 0.17
CA SER A 223 -19.52 -3.95 -0.19
C SER A 223 -20.63 -5.00 -0.04
N ASP A 224 -21.70 -4.68 0.67
CA ASP A 224 -22.91 -5.54 0.74
C ASP A 224 -23.49 -5.78 -0.68
N SER A 225 -23.16 -4.93 -1.62
CA SER A 225 -23.46 -5.09 -3.04
C SER A 225 -22.18 -5.24 -3.85
N ILE A 226 -22.06 -6.35 -4.54
CA ILE A 226 -21.00 -6.60 -5.52
C ILE A 226 -21.52 -6.32 -6.92
N LYS A 227 -20.60 -5.95 -7.81
CA LYS A 227 -20.90 -5.90 -9.23
C LYS A 227 -20.55 -7.27 -9.84
N ILE A 228 -21.55 -7.90 -10.48
CA ILE A 228 -21.36 -9.19 -11.15
C ILE A 228 -21.29 -8.92 -12.64
N GLN A 229 -20.20 -9.32 -13.28
CA GLN A 229 -20.08 -9.34 -14.74
C GLN A 229 -20.60 -10.69 -15.24
N ILE A 230 -21.51 -10.62 -16.19
CA ILE A 230 -22.08 -11.82 -16.87
C ILE A 230 -21.85 -11.70 -18.36
N LYS A 231 -21.25 -12.72 -18.96
CA LYS A 231 -21.22 -12.87 -20.42
C LYS A 231 -22.21 -13.93 -20.85
N THR A 232 -23.06 -13.56 -21.79
CA THR A 232 -24.16 -14.40 -22.32
C THR A 232 -24.44 -14.03 -23.77
N ASP A 233 -24.94 -14.99 -24.55
CA ASP A 233 -25.54 -14.75 -25.87
C ASP A 233 -27.04 -14.46 -25.79
N SER A 234 -27.64 -14.65 -24.62
CA SER A 234 -29.07 -14.48 -24.37
C SER A 234 -29.40 -13.03 -24.00
N HIS A 235 -28.96 -12.06 -24.82
CA HIS A 235 -29.03 -10.61 -24.54
C HIS A 235 -30.42 -10.12 -24.14
N THR A 236 -31.43 -10.47 -24.94
CA THR A 236 -32.82 -10.05 -24.67
C THR A 236 -33.37 -10.67 -23.39
N ALA A 237 -33.01 -11.93 -23.11
CA ALA A 237 -33.51 -12.65 -21.95
C ALA A 237 -32.92 -12.07 -20.64
N ILE A 238 -31.61 -11.78 -20.58
CA ILE A 238 -31.00 -11.19 -19.39
C ILE A 238 -31.51 -9.77 -19.11
N GLU A 239 -31.73 -8.96 -20.15
CA GLU A 239 -32.30 -7.62 -19.99
C GLU A 239 -33.75 -7.67 -19.45
N ASN A 240 -34.57 -8.57 -19.98
CA ASN A 240 -35.94 -8.78 -19.50
C ASN A 240 -35.96 -9.29 -18.07
N TYR A 241 -35.06 -10.23 -17.73
CA TYR A 241 -34.88 -10.73 -16.38
C TYR A 241 -34.55 -9.59 -15.42
N CYS A 242 -33.54 -8.78 -15.72
CA CYS A 242 -33.16 -7.65 -14.89
C CYS A 242 -34.27 -6.61 -14.72
N LYS A 243 -35.04 -6.30 -15.79
CA LYS A 243 -36.18 -5.40 -15.72
C LYS A 243 -37.31 -5.96 -14.85
N THR A 244 -37.62 -7.25 -15.01
CA THR A 244 -38.72 -7.92 -14.27
C THR A 244 -38.39 -7.95 -12.77
N HIS A 245 -37.14 -8.22 -12.41
CA HIS A 245 -36.69 -8.32 -11.02
C HIS A 245 -36.16 -6.99 -10.46
N GLN A 246 -36.28 -5.87 -11.21
CA GLN A 246 -35.83 -4.52 -10.81
C GLN A 246 -34.32 -4.48 -10.42
N ILE A 247 -33.49 -5.29 -11.11
CA ILE A 247 -32.05 -5.34 -10.89
C ILE A 247 -31.40 -4.24 -11.73
N PRO A 248 -30.66 -3.29 -11.12
CA PRO A 248 -29.89 -2.32 -11.87
C PRO A 248 -28.79 -3.02 -12.68
N PHE A 249 -28.71 -2.71 -13.97
CA PHE A 249 -27.66 -3.26 -14.84
C PHE A 249 -27.14 -2.22 -15.83
N THR A 250 -25.90 -2.44 -16.29
CA THR A 250 -25.30 -1.77 -17.45
C THR A 250 -24.80 -2.80 -18.43
N ASN A 251 -24.76 -2.47 -19.73
CA ASN A 251 -24.23 -3.33 -20.78
C ASN A 251 -23.05 -2.61 -21.45
N GLU A 252 -21.87 -3.21 -21.43
CA GLU A 252 -20.65 -2.71 -22.04
C GLU A 252 -19.89 -3.87 -22.67
N ASN A 253 -19.50 -3.74 -23.95
CA ASN A 253 -18.67 -4.74 -24.67
C ASN A 253 -19.16 -6.19 -24.52
N GLU A 254 -20.46 -6.44 -24.78
CA GLU A 254 -21.11 -7.77 -24.70
C GLU A 254 -21.12 -8.38 -23.28
N SER A 255 -20.84 -7.59 -22.27
CA SER A 255 -20.91 -7.98 -20.87
C SER A 255 -21.97 -7.19 -20.13
N TYR A 256 -22.73 -7.88 -19.28
CA TYR A 256 -23.74 -7.30 -18.41
C TYR A 256 -23.17 -7.16 -17.02
N TYR A 257 -23.33 -5.99 -16.41
CA TYR A 257 -22.88 -5.69 -15.07
C TYR A 257 -24.08 -5.45 -14.17
N LEU A 258 -24.32 -6.34 -13.22
CA LEU A 258 -25.45 -6.31 -12.30
C LEU A 258 -24.96 -5.94 -10.90
N GLN A 259 -25.72 -5.11 -10.17
CA GLN A 259 -25.51 -4.95 -8.73
C GLN A 259 -26.27 -6.05 -7.98
N TRP A 260 -25.56 -6.81 -7.12
CA TRP A 260 -26.11 -7.95 -6.43
C TRP A 260 -25.49 -8.12 -5.03
N GLU A 261 -26.20 -8.81 -4.13
CA GLU A 261 -25.68 -9.19 -2.81
C GLU A 261 -24.74 -10.39 -2.92
N GLU A 262 -23.52 -10.29 -2.37
CA GLU A 262 -22.53 -11.36 -2.43
C GLU A 262 -23.06 -12.69 -1.92
N ALA A 263 -23.77 -12.69 -0.79
CA ALA A 263 -24.35 -13.90 -0.18
C ALA A 263 -25.38 -14.61 -1.08
N LYS A 264 -25.96 -13.92 -2.07
CA LYS A 264 -27.05 -14.44 -2.93
C LYS A 264 -26.60 -14.76 -4.35
N ILE A 265 -25.30 -14.80 -4.65
CA ILE A 265 -24.80 -15.13 -5.99
C ILE A 265 -25.32 -16.48 -6.50
N ASN A 266 -25.31 -17.50 -5.65
CA ASN A 266 -25.79 -18.83 -6.04
C ASN A 266 -27.29 -18.84 -6.38
N GLU A 267 -28.07 -18.01 -5.74
CA GLU A 267 -29.51 -17.83 -6.05
C GLU A 267 -29.68 -17.14 -7.41
N LEU A 268 -28.89 -16.10 -7.69
CA LEU A 268 -28.89 -15.44 -8.99
C LEU A 268 -28.57 -16.42 -10.13
N ILE A 269 -27.49 -17.18 -10.00
CA ILE A 269 -27.07 -18.17 -11.03
C ILE A 269 -28.16 -19.21 -11.27
N LYS A 270 -28.78 -19.74 -10.20
CA LYS A 270 -29.89 -20.69 -10.31
C LYS A 270 -31.09 -20.06 -11.00
N SER A 271 -31.46 -18.84 -10.66
CA SER A 271 -32.58 -18.12 -11.25
C SER A 271 -32.34 -17.82 -12.73
N LEU A 272 -31.16 -17.36 -13.12
CA LEU A 272 -30.82 -17.14 -14.54
C LEU A 272 -30.88 -18.45 -15.35
N ASN A 273 -30.37 -19.55 -14.78
CA ASN A 273 -30.44 -20.86 -15.45
C ASN A 273 -31.89 -21.36 -15.59
N SER A 274 -32.78 -21.10 -14.61
CA SER A 274 -34.21 -21.49 -14.71
C SER A 274 -34.96 -20.73 -15.81
N GLU A 275 -34.51 -19.54 -16.18
CA GLU A 275 -35.03 -18.74 -17.29
C GLU A 275 -34.35 -19.08 -18.64
N ASN A 276 -33.59 -20.18 -18.72
CA ASN A 276 -32.82 -20.62 -19.88
C ASN A 276 -31.84 -19.56 -20.42
N ILE A 277 -31.26 -18.74 -19.56
CA ILE A 277 -30.22 -17.78 -19.92
C ILE A 277 -28.88 -18.52 -19.91
N SER A 278 -28.24 -18.63 -21.07
CA SER A 278 -26.91 -19.26 -21.19
C SER A 278 -25.83 -18.39 -20.56
N LEU A 279 -25.08 -18.92 -19.59
CA LEU A 279 -24.02 -18.20 -18.90
C LEU A 279 -22.65 -18.73 -19.38
N TYR A 280 -21.85 -17.90 -20.06
CA TYR A 280 -20.48 -18.24 -20.48
C TYR A 280 -19.44 -17.90 -19.41
N GLU A 281 -19.65 -16.76 -18.75
CA GLU A 281 -18.78 -16.29 -17.69
C GLU A 281 -19.61 -15.54 -16.65
N VAL A 282 -19.40 -15.87 -15.37
CA VAL A 282 -19.93 -15.10 -14.25
C VAL A 282 -18.74 -14.73 -13.37
N ARG A 283 -18.40 -13.44 -13.33
CA ARG A 283 -17.28 -12.91 -12.57
C ARG A 283 -17.77 -11.93 -11.52
N GLN A 284 -17.41 -12.18 -10.30
CA GLN A 284 -17.61 -11.25 -9.20
C GLN A 284 -16.55 -10.14 -9.29
N LEU A 285 -17.00 -8.89 -9.35
CA LEU A 285 -16.15 -7.72 -9.32
C LEU A 285 -16.35 -7.02 -7.97
N LYS A 286 -15.31 -6.95 -7.17
CA LYS A 286 -15.33 -6.14 -5.95
C LYS A 286 -15.29 -4.67 -6.35
N THR A 287 -16.16 -3.84 -5.80
CA THR A 287 -16.37 -2.43 -6.22
C THR A 287 -15.06 -1.62 -6.20
N LEU A 288 -14.21 -1.86 -5.20
CA LEU A 288 -12.93 -1.18 -5.10
C LEU A 288 -11.91 -1.70 -6.12
N GLU A 289 -11.93 -3.00 -6.45
CA GLU A 289 -11.06 -3.63 -7.44
C GLU A 289 -11.39 -3.13 -8.85
N GLU A 290 -12.66 -3.03 -9.18
CA GLU A 290 -13.12 -2.45 -10.45
C GLU A 290 -12.75 -0.98 -10.57
N TYR A 291 -13.01 -0.21 -9.51
CA TYR A 291 -12.62 1.19 -9.46
C TYR A 291 -11.11 1.35 -9.67
N PHE A 292 -10.31 0.51 -9.03
CA PHE A 292 -8.86 0.53 -9.17
C PHE A 292 -8.41 0.12 -10.59
N LEU A 293 -9.02 -0.89 -11.20
CA LEU A 293 -8.75 -1.30 -12.58
C LEU A 293 -9.09 -0.19 -13.58
N ASN A 294 -10.22 0.52 -13.37
CA ASN A 294 -10.61 1.66 -14.20
C ASN A 294 -9.70 2.89 -14.03
N LEU A 295 -8.95 2.97 -12.92
CA LEU A 295 -7.95 4.02 -12.71
C LEU A 295 -6.60 3.72 -13.36
N THR A 296 -6.31 2.45 -13.63
CA THR A 296 -5.02 1.98 -14.15
C THR A 296 -5.03 1.74 -15.66
N ASN A 297 -6.21 1.66 -16.28
CA ASN A 297 -6.43 1.66 -17.73
C ASN A 297 -6.65 3.10 -18.24
#